data_91084272cd177f5c863b2f13849dd3df
#
_entry.id   91084272cd177f5c863b2f13849dd3df
#
_cell.length_a   1.000
_cell.length_b   1.000
_cell.length_c   1.000
_cell.angle_alpha   90.00
_cell.angle_beta   90.00
_cell.angle_gamma   90.00
#
_symmetry.space_group_name_H-M   'P 1'
#
loop_
_entity.id
_entity.type
_entity.pdbx_description
1 polymer ?
#
loop_
_entity_poly.entity_id
_entity_poly.type
_entity_poly.pdbx_seq_one_letter_code
_entity_poly.pdbx_strand_id
1 'polypeptide(L)'
;MDDSLSLDEKLLGGGLLAESGAGDNAAPLSVSEISGSLKRVVEDRFGYVRIRGEISGYKRAASGHVYLALKDDKAVLDGVMWKGNAGRLPFQPEDGIEVVVSGKLTTYPGRSKYQVVIEKMELAGEGALMQLFEKLKAKLQGEGLFDQDRKRPIPFLPKTIGVVTSPTGSVIRDILHRLADRCPSHVIVWPVLVQGEGAAKQIAAAIDGFSNMEVGGALVRPDLVI
;
A
#
# COMPACT_ATOMS: atom_id res chain seq x y z
N MET A 1 -5.08 38.17 42.42
CA MET A 1 -5.75 36.97 42.96
C MET A 1 -5.76 35.95 41.86
N ASP A 2 -4.90 35.01 42.05
CA ASP A 2 -4.37 34.01 41.17
C ASP A 2 -5.36 32.84 41.09
N ASP A 3 -5.81 32.49 39.94
CA ASP A 3 -6.66 31.29 39.73
C ASP A 3 -6.14 30.47 38.54
N SER A 4 -4.90 30.03 38.69
CA SER A 4 -4.27 29.04 37.83
C SER A 4 -4.25 27.69 38.53
N LEU A 5 -5.42 27.07 38.71
CA LEU A 5 -5.50 25.67 39.08
C LEU A 5 -5.42 24.79 37.82
N SER A 6 -4.35 24.03 37.79
CA SER A 6 -3.86 23.17 36.74
C SER A 6 -4.91 22.15 36.30
N LEU A 7 -4.97 21.97 34.98
CA LEU A 7 -5.80 20.99 34.26
C LEU A 7 -5.42 19.52 34.52
N ASP A 8 -4.39 19.26 35.31
CA ASP A 8 -3.87 17.90 35.58
C ASP A 8 -4.63 17.15 36.70
N GLU A 9 -5.42 17.81 37.50
CA GLU A 9 -6.10 17.16 38.65
C GLU A 9 -7.49 16.58 38.32
N LYS A 10 -8.07 16.88 37.16
CA LYS A 10 -9.38 16.35 36.73
C LYS A 10 -9.37 15.06 35.92
N LEU A 11 -8.19 14.53 35.59
CA LEU A 11 -8.04 13.30 34.78
C LEU A 11 -7.78 12.04 35.62
N LEU A 12 -7.70 12.12 36.92
CA LEU A 12 -7.42 10.99 37.83
C LEU A 12 -8.64 10.48 38.60
N GLY A 13 -9.82 10.84 38.16
CA GLY A 13 -11.06 10.38 38.77
C GLY A 13 -11.54 9.02 38.23
N GLY A 14 -11.27 7.98 38.96
CA GLY A 14 -12.07 6.78 38.89
C GLY A 14 -11.37 5.48 38.53
N GLY A 15 -10.87 4.79 39.51
CA GLY A 15 -10.92 3.33 39.52
C GLY A 15 -9.63 2.59 39.28
N LEU A 16 -9.15 1.96 40.32
CA LEU A 16 -8.18 0.86 40.38
C LEU A 16 -6.72 1.20 40.07
N LEU A 17 -6.26 2.36 40.53
CA LEU A 17 -4.89 2.43 41.00
C LEU A 17 -4.86 1.72 42.36
N ALA A 18 -4.03 0.69 42.48
CA ALA A 18 -3.68 0.15 43.78
C ALA A 18 -3.20 1.34 44.63
N GLU A 19 -3.97 1.73 45.62
CA GLU A 19 -3.51 2.71 46.59
C GLU A 19 -2.22 2.17 47.20
N SER A 20 -1.18 2.96 47.13
CA SER A 20 0.10 2.69 47.78
C SER A 20 -0.12 2.72 49.30
N GLY A 21 -0.63 1.62 49.83
CA GLY A 21 -1.04 1.50 51.24
C GLY A 21 -1.87 0.25 51.53
N ALA A 22 -2.14 -0.59 50.55
CA ALA A 22 -2.74 -1.92 50.77
C ALA A 22 -1.72 -2.76 51.53
N GLY A 23 -1.89 -2.87 52.84
CA GLY A 23 -1.17 -3.82 53.64
C GLY A 23 -1.35 -5.25 53.07
N ASP A 24 -0.56 -6.17 53.59
CA ASP A 24 -0.37 -7.58 53.22
C ASP A 24 -1.63 -8.48 53.09
N ASN A 25 -2.85 -7.88 53.07
CA ASN A 25 -4.15 -8.53 53.07
C ASN A 25 -4.95 -8.40 51.76
N ALA A 26 -4.40 -7.82 50.70
CA ALA A 26 -5.08 -7.83 49.41
C ALA A 26 -4.99 -9.23 48.79
N ALA A 27 -6.15 -9.81 48.41
CA ALA A 27 -6.19 -11.12 47.76
C ALA A 27 -5.35 -11.07 46.45
N PRO A 28 -4.45 -12.06 46.25
CA PRO A 28 -3.61 -12.07 45.06
C PRO A 28 -4.48 -12.21 43.79
N LEU A 29 -4.21 -11.38 42.80
CA LEU A 29 -4.86 -11.44 41.49
C LEU A 29 -4.27 -12.60 40.69
N SER A 30 -5.10 -13.30 39.95
CA SER A 30 -4.63 -14.28 38.95
C SER A 30 -4.01 -13.56 37.76
N VAL A 31 -3.16 -14.27 37.00
CA VAL A 31 -2.56 -13.77 35.76
C VAL A 31 -3.65 -13.36 34.75
N SER A 32 -4.74 -14.09 34.69
CA SER A 32 -5.87 -13.80 33.80
C SER A 32 -6.60 -12.51 34.19
N GLU A 33 -6.81 -12.27 35.49
CA GLU A 33 -7.47 -11.06 36.00
C GLU A 33 -6.64 -9.80 35.71
N ILE A 34 -5.33 -9.82 35.97
CA ILE A 34 -4.46 -8.68 35.66
C ILE A 34 -4.35 -8.47 34.16
N SER A 35 -4.21 -9.54 33.35
CA SER A 35 -4.16 -9.41 31.89
C SER A 35 -5.48 -8.88 31.31
N GLY A 36 -6.61 -9.31 31.83
CA GLY A 36 -7.93 -8.84 31.44
C GLY A 36 -8.18 -7.37 31.83
N SER A 37 -7.68 -6.94 32.99
CA SER A 37 -7.77 -5.56 33.44
C SER A 37 -6.88 -4.63 32.59
N LEU A 38 -5.65 -5.03 32.30
CA LEU A 38 -4.75 -4.29 31.41
C LEU A 38 -5.33 -4.17 29.99
N LYS A 39 -5.93 -5.26 29.48
CA LYS A 39 -6.59 -5.23 28.18
C LYS A 39 -7.69 -4.18 28.13
N ARG A 40 -8.58 -4.15 29.13
CA ARG A 40 -9.66 -3.16 29.21
C ARG A 40 -9.11 -1.73 29.26
N VAL A 41 -8.14 -1.46 30.12
CA VAL A 41 -7.51 -0.14 30.21
C VAL A 41 -6.89 0.32 28.89
N VAL A 42 -6.19 -0.59 28.19
CA VAL A 42 -5.59 -0.29 26.88
C VAL A 42 -6.66 -0.02 25.84
N GLU A 43 -7.69 -0.87 25.75
CA GLU A 43 -8.76 -0.73 24.77
C GLU A 43 -9.63 0.51 25.03
N ASP A 44 -9.92 0.84 26.29
CA ASP A 44 -10.68 2.03 26.65
C ASP A 44 -9.92 3.32 26.38
N ARG A 45 -8.60 3.33 26.65
CA ARG A 45 -7.78 4.52 26.50
C ARG A 45 -7.32 4.75 25.06
N PHE A 46 -7.06 3.67 24.31
CA PHE A 46 -6.49 3.68 22.96
C PHE A 46 -7.38 2.91 21.97
N GLY A 47 -8.71 3.05 22.09
CA GLY A 47 -9.69 2.30 21.32
C GLY A 47 -9.54 2.41 19.80
N TYR A 48 -9.05 3.55 19.30
CA TYR A 48 -8.68 3.74 17.91
C TYR A 48 -7.48 4.69 17.82
N VAL A 49 -6.42 4.22 17.18
CA VAL A 49 -5.16 4.94 17.08
C VAL A 49 -4.70 5.07 15.64
N ARG A 50 -3.92 6.11 15.38
CA ARG A 50 -3.21 6.32 14.12
C ARG A 50 -1.72 6.39 14.43
N ILE A 51 -0.95 5.46 13.86
CA ILE A 51 0.46 5.25 14.22
C ILE A 51 1.29 5.32 12.94
N ARG A 52 2.39 6.08 12.98
CA ARG A 52 3.41 6.14 11.94
C ARG A 52 4.59 5.27 12.36
N GLY A 53 5.12 4.49 11.43
CA GLY A 53 6.30 3.67 11.65
C GLY A 53 6.76 2.97 10.39
N GLU A 54 7.98 2.45 10.44
CA GLU A 54 8.57 1.63 9.38
C GLU A 54 8.14 0.18 9.54
N ILE A 55 7.73 -0.47 8.46
CA ILE A 55 7.39 -1.89 8.45
C ILE A 55 8.64 -2.74 8.66
N SER A 56 8.54 -3.73 9.52
CA SER A 56 9.58 -4.73 9.78
C SER A 56 8.95 -6.10 9.99
N GLY A 57 9.59 -7.16 9.49
CA GLY A 57 9.13 -8.53 9.66
C GLY A 57 7.79 -8.83 9.00
N TYR A 58 7.51 -8.21 7.86
CA TYR A 58 6.28 -8.46 7.11
C TYR A 58 6.13 -9.94 6.74
N LYS A 59 4.99 -10.51 7.11
CA LYS A 59 4.66 -11.90 6.81
C LYS A 59 3.19 -12.05 6.48
N ARG A 60 2.89 -12.60 5.33
CA ARG A 60 1.53 -13.02 4.96
C ARG A 60 1.36 -14.50 5.24
N ALA A 61 0.48 -14.86 6.16
CA ALA A 61 0.18 -16.24 6.49
C ALA A 61 -0.65 -16.91 5.37
N ALA A 62 -0.64 -18.25 5.34
CA ALA A 62 -1.48 -19.03 4.41
C ALA A 62 -2.98 -18.74 4.56
N SER A 63 -3.42 -18.34 5.75
CA SER A 63 -4.80 -17.86 6.03
C SER A 63 -5.15 -16.52 5.36
N GLY A 64 -4.16 -15.82 4.81
CA GLY A 64 -4.30 -14.49 4.20
C GLY A 64 -4.20 -13.33 5.19
N HIS A 65 -4.02 -13.59 6.48
CA HIS A 65 -3.73 -12.55 7.48
C HIS A 65 -2.28 -12.07 7.33
N VAL A 66 -2.08 -10.79 7.62
CA VAL A 66 -0.76 -10.16 7.59
C VAL A 66 -0.32 -9.88 9.02
N TYR A 67 0.91 -10.25 9.31
CA TYR A 67 1.64 -9.95 10.54
C TYR A 67 2.84 -9.09 10.19
N LEU A 68 3.09 -8.07 10.99
CA LEU A 68 4.23 -7.16 10.82
C LEU A 68 4.55 -6.51 12.16
N ALA A 69 5.68 -5.83 12.24
CA ALA A 69 5.97 -4.89 13.30
C ALA A 69 6.10 -3.48 12.69
N LEU A 70 5.68 -2.49 13.44
CA LEU A 70 5.96 -1.08 13.17
C LEU A 70 7.08 -0.64 14.08
N LYS A 71 8.12 -0.07 13.55
CA LYS A 71 9.26 0.43 14.33
C LYS A 71 9.52 1.90 14.06
N ASP A 72 10.05 2.56 15.05
CA ASP A 72 10.74 3.84 14.95
C ASP A 72 12.13 3.71 15.59
N ASP A 73 12.82 4.81 15.83
CA ASP A 73 14.18 4.82 16.40
C ASP A 73 14.24 4.28 17.83
N LYS A 74 13.11 4.16 18.55
CA LYS A 74 13.06 3.88 19.99
C LYS A 74 12.15 2.71 20.36
N ALA A 75 11.21 2.35 19.51
CA ALA A 75 10.18 1.38 19.87
C ALA A 75 9.77 0.48 18.70
N VAL A 76 9.23 -0.69 19.06
CA VAL A 76 8.65 -1.66 18.13
C VAL A 76 7.27 -2.04 18.64
N LEU A 77 6.28 -2.03 17.73
CA LEU A 77 4.91 -2.39 18.00
C LEU A 77 4.45 -3.48 17.04
N ASP A 78 4.03 -4.62 17.59
CA ASP A 78 3.46 -5.70 16.80
C ASP A 78 2.13 -5.27 16.16
N GLY A 79 1.91 -5.66 14.91
CA GLY A 79 0.70 -5.36 14.14
C GLY A 79 0.13 -6.59 13.45
N VAL A 80 -1.20 -6.66 13.42
CA VAL A 80 -1.93 -7.69 12.68
C VAL A 80 -2.99 -7.03 11.81
N MET A 81 -3.08 -7.46 10.55
CA MET A 81 -4.14 -7.05 9.64
C MET A 81 -4.89 -8.29 9.14
N TRP A 82 -6.20 -8.27 9.30
CA TRP A 82 -7.03 -9.38 8.89
C TRP A 82 -7.16 -9.47 7.37
N LYS A 83 -7.35 -10.67 6.84
CA LYS A 83 -7.43 -10.98 5.40
C LYS A 83 -8.30 -10.01 4.60
N GLY A 84 -9.47 -9.62 5.13
CA GLY A 84 -10.40 -8.71 4.45
C GLY A 84 -9.80 -7.32 4.19
N ASN A 85 -9.06 -6.77 5.15
CA ASN A 85 -8.40 -5.48 5.03
C ASN A 85 -7.09 -5.59 4.22
N ALA A 86 -6.33 -6.68 4.42
CA ALA A 86 -5.10 -6.94 3.68
C ALA A 86 -5.31 -7.09 2.16
N GLY A 87 -6.48 -7.58 1.74
CA GLY A 87 -6.83 -7.70 0.32
C GLY A 87 -7.22 -6.38 -0.35
N ARG A 88 -7.46 -5.31 0.43
CA ARG A 88 -7.88 -3.98 -0.07
C ARG A 88 -6.76 -2.96 -0.09
N LEU A 89 -5.54 -3.35 0.28
CA LEU A 89 -4.40 -2.44 0.27
C LEU A 89 -4.08 -1.99 -1.16
N PRO A 90 -3.91 -0.68 -1.39
CA PRO A 90 -3.58 -0.13 -2.71
C PRO A 90 -2.13 -0.35 -3.11
N PHE A 91 -1.30 -0.87 -2.21
CA PHE A 91 0.11 -1.19 -2.45
C PHE A 91 0.48 -2.50 -1.76
N GLN A 92 1.59 -3.09 -2.16
CA GLN A 92 2.15 -4.27 -1.51
C GLN A 92 3.09 -3.82 -0.39
N PRO A 93 2.79 -4.12 0.88
CA PRO A 93 3.67 -3.80 1.99
C PRO A 93 4.97 -4.62 1.92
N GLU A 94 6.08 -3.98 2.23
CA GLU A 94 7.41 -4.58 2.31
C GLU A 94 8.19 -4.00 3.48
N ASP A 95 9.19 -4.72 3.96
CA ASP A 95 10.08 -4.24 5.02
C ASP A 95 10.83 -2.98 4.59
N GLY A 96 10.97 -2.04 5.52
CA GLY A 96 11.62 -0.76 5.31
C GLY A 96 10.74 0.34 4.71
N ILE A 97 9.47 0.07 4.44
CA ILE A 97 8.52 1.10 3.98
C ILE A 97 7.91 1.81 5.19
N GLU A 98 7.94 3.12 5.18
CA GLU A 98 7.27 3.92 6.19
C GLU A 98 5.78 4.07 5.89
N VAL A 99 4.94 3.76 6.87
CA VAL A 99 3.48 3.76 6.75
C VAL A 99 2.81 4.48 7.89
N VAL A 100 1.58 4.90 7.65
CA VAL A 100 0.63 5.30 8.69
C VAL A 100 -0.46 4.24 8.75
N VAL A 101 -0.57 3.56 9.89
CA VAL A 101 -1.64 2.60 10.13
C VAL A 101 -2.70 3.20 11.02
N SER A 102 -3.95 2.81 10.78
CA SER A 102 -5.09 3.15 11.63
C SER A 102 -5.76 1.87 12.09
N GLY A 103 -6.11 1.79 13.36
CA GLY A 103 -6.70 0.59 13.92
C GLY A 103 -6.86 0.63 15.43
N LYS A 104 -7.13 -0.53 16.02
CA LYS A 104 -7.38 -0.68 17.45
C LYS A 104 -6.16 -1.22 18.17
N LEU A 105 -5.75 -0.56 19.21
CA LEU A 105 -4.70 -1.11 20.09
C LEU A 105 -5.36 -2.10 21.06
N THR A 106 -4.76 -3.28 21.18
CA THR A 106 -5.24 -4.34 22.09
C THR A 106 -4.07 -5.09 22.69
N THR A 107 -4.34 -5.89 23.70
CA THR A 107 -3.34 -6.81 24.26
C THR A 107 -3.68 -8.25 23.85
N TYR A 108 -2.65 -9.05 23.60
CA TYR A 108 -2.79 -10.48 23.42
C TYR A 108 -2.57 -11.20 24.78
N PRO A 109 -3.63 -11.65 25.45
CA PRO A 109 -3.53 -12.15 26.83
C PRO A 109 -2.56 -13.31 26.99
N GLY A 110 -2.45 -14.20 26.00
CA GLY A 110 -1.60 -15.39 26.05
C GLY A 110 -0.10 -15.12 26.17
N ARG A 111 0.35 -13.89 25.88
CA ARG A 111 1.76 -13.47 25.98
C ARG A 111 1.98 -12.11 26.62
N SER A 112 0.93 -11.48 27.14
CA SER A 112 0.97 -10.13 27.73
C SER A 112 1.62 -9.08 26.83
N LYS A 113 1.46 -9.24 25.50
CA LYS A 113 1.94 -8.29 24.49
C LYS A 113 0.82 -7.39 24.03
N TYR A 114 1.13 -6.12 23.83
CA TYR A 114 0.21 -5.21 23.14
C TYR A 114 0.52 -5.23 21.63
N GLN A 115 -0.54 -5.06 20.84
CA GLN A 115 -0.46 -5.07 19.38
C GLN A 115 -1.53 -4.16 18.79
N VAL A 116 -1.30 -3.67 17.58
CA VAL A 116 -2.33 -2.95 16.82
C VAL A 116 -3.03 -3.89 15.84
N VAL A 117 -4.37 -3.93 15.93
CA VAL A 117 -5.22 -4.55 14.90
C VAL A 117 -5.46 -3.51 13.82
N ILE A 118 -4.74 -3.66 12.71
CA ILE A 118 -4.70 -2.69 11.62
C ILE A 118 -5.95 -2.84 10.75
N GLU A 119 -6.72 -1.77 10.62
CA GLU A 119 -7.89 -1.67 9.75
C GLU A 119 -7.55 -1.01 8.42
N LYS A 120 -6.67 0.02 8.44
CA LYS A 120 -6.23 0.78 7.28
C LYS A 120 -4.72 1.01 7.35
N MET A 121 -4.07 0.99 6.20
CA MET A 121 -2.64 1.29 6.05
C MET A 121 -2.44 2.18 4.84
N GLU A 122 -1.67 3.25 5.01
CA GLU A 122 -1.35 4.24 3.99
C GLU A 122 0.16 4.47 3.98
N LEU A 123 0.72 4.82 2.85
CA LEU A 123 2.12 5.24 2.79
C LEU A 123 2.32 6.55 3.56
N ALA A 124 3.41 6.65 4.32
CA ALA A 124 3.73 7.82 5.12
C ALA A 124 4.39 8.92 4.27
N GLY A 125 3.56 9.56 3.41
CA GLY A 125 3.98 10.71 2.61
C GLY A 125 4.71 10.40 1.30
N GLU A 126 5.21 11.44 0.63
CA GLU A 126 5.88 11.34 -0.69
C GLU A 126 7.20 10.54 -0.64
N GLY A 127 7.91 10.57 0.49
CA GLY A 127 9.17 9.85 0.65
C GLY A 127 9.01 8.33 0.54
N ALA A 128 7.95 7.76 1.11
CA ALA A 128 7.70 6.33 1.03
C ALA A 128 7.31 5.90 -0.40
N LEU A 129 6.56 6.73 -1.12
CA LEU A 129 6.25 6.50 -2.54
C LEU A 129 7.50 6.55 -3.40
N MET A 130 8.40 7.52 -3.14
CA MET A 130 9.67 7.64 -3.84
C MET A 130 10.58 6.44 -3.59
N GLN A 131 10.64 5.92 -2.38
CA GLN A 131 11.38 4.68 -2.07
C GLN A 131 10.85 3.48 -2.86
N LEU A 132 9.54 3.31 -2.96
CA LEU A 132 8.93 2.25 -3.78
C LEU A 132 9.28 2.42 -5.26
N PHE A 133 9.25 3.64 -5.77
CA PHE A 133 9.64 3.95 -7.14
C PHE A 133 11.11 3.58 -7.40
N GLU A 134 12.03 3.98 -6.54
CA GLU A 134 13.46 3.68 -6.70
C GLU A 134 13.75 2.17 -6.58
N LYS A 135 13.07 1.47 -5.67
CA LYS A 135 13.16 -0.01 -5.58
C LYS A 135 12.69 -0.69 -6.87
N LEU A 136 11.53 -0.26 -7.40
CA LEU A 136 11.00 -0.81 -8.64
C LEU A 136 11.94 -0.52 -9.81
N LYS A 137 12.44 0.70 -9.93
CA LYS A 137 13.41 1.11 -10.95
C LYS A 137 14.68 0.27 -10.89
N ALA A 138 15.26 0.09 -9.69
CA ALA A 138 16.46 -0.73 -9.50
C ALA A 138 16.20 -2.20 -9.89
N LYS A 139 15.03 -2.76 -9.54
CA LYS A 139 14.63 -4.11 -9.93
C LYS A 139 14.57 -4.24 -11.45
N LEU A 140 13.85 -3.34 -12.14
CA LEU A 140 13.71 -3.37 -13.60
C LEU A 140 15.04 -3.15 -14.31
N GLN A 141 15.92 -2.32 -13.74
CA GLN A 141 17.29 -2.15 -14.24
C GLN A 141 18.13 -3.43 -14.08
N GLY A 142 18.02 -4.11 -12.94
CA GLY A 142 18.68 -5.41 -12.71
C GLY A 142 18.18 -6.52 -13.64
N GLU A 143 16.93 -6.46 -14.11
CA GLU A 143 16.35 -7.33 -15.14
C GLU A 143 16.80 -6.95 -16.57
N GLY A 144 17.63 -5.90 -16.72
CA GLY A 144 18.15 -5.42 -18.01
C GLY A 144 17.10 -4.75 -18.91
N LEU A 145 15.92 -4.35 -18.33
CA LEU A 145 14.84 -3.78 -19.17
C LEU A 145 15.17 -2.38 -19.71
N PHE A 146 16.20 -1.71 -19.15
CA PHE A 146 16.65 -0.39 -19.61
C PHE A 146 17.87 -0.45 -20.53
N ASP A 147 18.41 -1.64 -20.80
CA ASP A 147 19.61 -1.82 -21.61
C ASP A 147 19.37 -1.36 -23.05
N GLN A 148 20.35 -0.68 -23.62
CA GLN A 148 20.27 -0.15 -24.99
C GLN A 148 20.14 -1.28 -26.04
N ASP A 149 20.77 -2.42 -25.79
CA ASP A 149 20.77 -3.56 -26.70
C ASP A 149 19.39 -4.19 -26.87
N ARG A 150 18.49 -3.96 -25.90
CA ARG A 150 17.08 -4.41 -25.96
C ARG A 150 16.17 -3.43 -26.71
N LYS A 151 16.62 -2.20 -26.91
CA LYS A 151 15.84 -1.16 -27.60
C LYS A 151 15.97 -1.30 -29.11
N ARG A 152 14.85 -1.24 -29.79
CA ARG A 152 14.81 -1.22 -31.26
C ARG A 152 14.71 0.21 -31.76
N PRO A 153 15.35 0.55 -32.88
CA PRO A 153 15.18 1.87 -33.50
C PRO A 153 13.72 2.06 -33.90
N ILE A 154 13.22 3.27 -33.64
CA ILE A 154 11.86 3.65 -34.05
C ILE A 154 11.85 3.81 -35.58
N PRO A 155 10.91 3.24 -36.33
CA PRO A 155 10.81 3.41 -37.77
C PRO A 155 10.57 4.88 -38.11
N PHE A 156 11.27 5.40 -39.12
CA PHE A 156 11.19 6.82 -39.51
C PHE A 156 9.79 7.23 -39.97
N LEU A 157 9.12 6.41 -40.77
CA LEU A 157 7.74 6.62 -41.25
C LEU A 157 6.94 5.31 -41.11
N PRO A 158 6.32 5.05 -39.95
CA PRO A 158 5.49 3.85 -39.79
C PRO A 158 4.23 3.95 -40.65
N LYS A 159 3.94 2.90 -41.40
CA LYS A 159 2.70 2.82 -42.22
C LYS A 159 1.50 2.48 -41.35
N THR A 160 1.68 1.62 -40.38
CA THR A 160 0.65 1.19 -39.45
C THR A 160 1.09 1.41 -38.01
N ILE A 161 0.28 2.15 -37.24
CA ILE A 161 0.52 2.46 -35.84
C ILE A 161 -0.54 1.78 -34.98
N GLY A 162 -0.12 0.93 -34.05
CA GLY A 162 -0.99 0.37 -32.99
C GLY A 162 -1.07 1.35 -31.82
N VAL A 163 -2.26 1.65 -31.37
CA VAL A 163 -2.48 2.54 -30.23
C VAL A 163 -3.25 1.82 -29.13
N VAL A 164 -2.63 1.66 -27.96
CA VAL A 164 -3.24 1.01 -26.78
C VAL A 164 -3.82 2.09 -25.89
N THR A 165 -5.09 2.38 -26.01
CA THR A 165 -5.72 3.50 -25.28
C THR A 165 -7.24 3.33 -25.16
N SER A 166 -7.87 4.23 -24.39
CA SER A 166 -9.32 4.34 -24.35
C SER A 166 -9.86 4.92 -25.69
N PRO A 167 -10.85 4.27 -26.34
CA PRO A 167 -11.36 4.71 -27.64
C PRO A 167 -12.10 6.05 -27.59
N THR A 168 -12.55 6.47 -26.41
CA THR A 168 -13.31 7.72 -26.20
C THR A 168 -12.48 8.85 -25.61
N GLY A 169 -11.19 8.59 -25.31
CA GLY A 169 -10.29 9.57 -24.69
C GLY A 169 -9.96 10.77 -25.59
N SER A 170 -9.53 11.88 -25.01
CA SER A 170 -9.01 13.04 -25.76
C SER A 170 -7.71 12.69 -26.49
N VAL A 171 -6.87 11.86 -25.87
CA VAL A 171 -5.55 11.48 -26.39
C VAL A 171 -5.64 10.83 -27.78
N ILE A 172 -6.55 9.89 -27.97
CA ILE A 172 -6.70 9.25 -29.29
C ILE A 172 -7.14 10.25 -30.37
N ARG A 173 -8.00 11.19 -30.03
CA ARG A 173 -8.42 12.25 -30.94
C ARG A 173 -7.28 13.16 -31.33
N ASP A 174 -6.43 13.54 -30.37
CA ASP A 174 -5.25 14.35 -30.62
C ASP A 174 -4.23 13.61 -31.51
N ILE A 175 -4.00 12.32 -31.27
CA ILE A 175 -3.13 11.48 -32.09
C ILE A 175 -3.63 11.45 -33.54
N LEU A 176 -4.91 11.14 -33.74
CA LEU A 176 -5.51 11.06 -35.08
C LEU A 176 -5.46 12.42 -35.81
N HIS A 177 -5.76 13.50 -35.12
CA HIS A 177 -5.68 14.85 -35.68
C HIS A 177 -4.24 15.21 -36.13
N ARG A 178 -3.23 14.92 -35.28
CA ARG A 178 -1.84 15.19 -35.62
C ARG A 178 -1.31 14.32 -36.76
N LEU A 179 -1.72 13.05 -36.80
CA LEU A 179 -1.34 12.18 -37.91
C LEU A 179 -1.98 12.63 -39.22
N ALA A 180 -3.26 13.04 -39.22
CA ALA A 180 -3.92 13.55 -40.41
C ALA A 180 -3.21 14.79 -40.98
N ASP A 181 -2.76 15.71 -40.11
CA ASP A 181 -2.13 16.96 -40.54
C ASP A 181 -0.68 16.75 -41.04
N ARG A 182 0.07 15.78 -40.47
CA ARG A 182 1.52 15.71 -40.67
C ARG A 182 1.98 14.51 -41.48
N CYS A 183 1.42 13.34 -41.16
CA CYS A 183 1.84 12.07 -41.74
C CYS A 183 0.68 11.07 -41.63
N PRO A 184 -0.25 11.07 -42.59
CA PRO A 184 -1.38 10.15 -42.59
C PRO A 184 -0.87 8.69 -42.54
N SER A 185 -1.18 7.98 -41.47
CA SER A 185 -0.83 6.59 -41.25
C SER A 185 -2.07 5.78 -40.88
N HIS A 186 -2.05 4.50 -41.15
CA HIS A 186 -3.10 3.61 -40.71
C HIS A 186 -3.00 3.39 -39.20
N VAL A 187 -4.10 3.65 -38.47
CA VAL A 187 -4.14 3.52 -37.02
C VAL A 187 -5.04 2.37 -36.61
N ILE A 188 -4.51 1.45 -35.82
CA ILE A 188 -5.27 0.36 -35.22
C ILE A 188 -5.35 0.65 -33.71
N VAL A 189 -6.55 0.84 -33.21
CA VAL A 189 -6.79 1.09 -31.77
C VAL A 189 -7.13 -0.21 -31.08
N TRP A 190 -6.36 -0.54 -30.02
CA TRP A 190 -6.71 -1.61 -29.09
C TRP A 190 -7.34 -0.97 -27.84
N PRO A 191 -8.66 -1.14 -27.64
CA PRO A 191 -9.38 -0.46 -26.56
C PRO A 191 -9.04 -1.08 -25.21
N VAL A 192 -8.57 -0.25 -24.27
CA VAL A 192 -8.25 -0.63 -22.90
C VAL A 192 -8.64 0.45 -21.90
N LEU A 193 -8.74 0.06 -20.63
CA LEU A 193 -8.74 1.03 -19.54
C LEU A 193 -7.31 1.55 -19.34
N VAL A 194 -7.12 2.86 -19.33
CA VAL A 194 -5.80 3.50 -19.14
C VAL A 194 -5.52 3.86 -17.68
N GLN A 195 -6.54 3.83 -16.82
CA GLN A 195 -6.44 4.14 -15.39
C GLN A 195 -7.34 3.21 -14.56
N GLY A 196 -7.01 3.05 -13.29
CA GLY A 196 -7.79 2.27 -12.34
C GLY A 196 -7.39 0.80 -12.25
N GLU A 197 -8.16 0.06 -11.47
CA GLU A 197 -7.91 -1.36 -11.22
C GLU A 197 -8.07 -2.18 -12.50
N GLY A 198 -7.09 -3.04 -12.78
CA GLY A 198 -7.06 -3.88 -13.98
C GLY A 198 -6.48 -3.22 -15.25
N ALA A 199 -6.23 -1.90 -15.28
CA ALA A 199 -5.66 -1.20 -16.42
C ALA A 199 -4.31 -1.80 -16.86
N ALA A 200 -3.39 -2.03 -15.93
CA ALA A 200 -2.08 -2.60 -16.23
C ALA A 200 -2.15 -3.96 -16.95
N LYS A 201 -3.09 -4.84 -16.52
CA LYS A 201 -3.28 -6.15 -17.16
C LYS A 201 -3.82 -6.03 -18.58
N GLN A 202 -4.77 -5.11 -18.82
CA GLN A 202 -5.32 -4.88 -20.14
C GLN A 202 -4.29 -4.28 -21.09
N ILE A 203 -3.49 -3.32 -20.62
CA ILE A 203 -2.40 -2.71 -21.40
C ILE A 203 -1.35 -3.77 -21.77
N ALA A 204 -0.89 -4.59 -20.81
CA ALA A 204 0.06 -5.65 -21.07
C ALA A 204 -0.47 -6.65 -22.12
N ALA A 205 -1.71 -7.12 -21.95
CA ALA A 205 -2.35 -8.04 -22.90
C ALA A 205 -2.50 -7.43 -24.30
N ALA A 206 -2.77 -6.13 -24.43
CA ALA A 206 -2.86 -5.45 -25.70
C ALA A 206 -1.50 -5.33 -26.40
N ILE A 207 -0.43 -5.02 -25.64
CA ILE A 207 0.94 -4.98 -26.17
C ILE A 207 1.38 -6.37 -26.65
N ASP A 208 1.11 -7.40 -25.85
CA ASP A 208 1.37 -8.80 -26.23
C ASP A 208 0.57 -9.20 -27.46
N GLY A 209 -0.71 -8.79 -27.53
CA GLY A 209 -1.56 -9.04 -28.68
C GLY A 209 -1.00 -8.44 -29.97
N PHE A 210 -0.62 -7.17 -29.97
CA PHE A 210 0.04 -6.54 -31.12
C PHE A 210 1.38 -7.20 -31.48
N SER A 211 2.15 -7.60 -30.47
CA SER A 211 3.46 -8.23 -30.67
C SER A 211 3.35 -9.62 -31.32
N ASN A 212 2.27 -10.35 -31.02
CA ASN A 212 2.01 -11.70 -31.50
C ASN A 212 1.18 -11.75 -32.80
N MET A 213 0.80 -10.59 -33.38
CA MET A 213 0.09 -10.59 -34.66
C MET A 213 0.97 -11.19 -35.77
N GLU A 214 0.37 -12.03 -36.57
CA GLU A 214 1.04 -12.66 -37.72
C GLU A 214 1.37 -11.63 -38.80
N VAL A 215 2.58 -11.73 -39.35
CA VAL A 215 2.97 -10.90 -40.48
C VAL A 215 2.24 -11.42 -41.73
N GLY A 216 1.42 -10.56 -42.33
CA GLY A 216 0.59 -10.96 -43.50
C GLY A 216 -0.75 -11.59 -43.14
N GLY A 217 -1.15 -11.56 -41.87
CA GLY A 217 -2.48 -12.00 -41.44
C GLY A 217 -3.62 -11.10 -41.90
N ALA A 218 -4.85 -11.40 -41.46
CA ALA A 218 -6.06 -10.65 -41.84
C ALA A 218 -6.02 -9.18 -41.38
N LEU A 219 -5.33 -8.88 -40.27
CA LEU A 219 -5.03 -7.53 -39.79
C LEU A 219 -3.53 -7.27 -39.96
N VAL A 220 -3.20 -6.09 -40.44
CA VAL A 220 -1.81 -5.68 -40.63
C VAL A 220 -1.16 -5.48 -39.26
N ARG A 221 -0.05 -6.18 -39.00
CA ARG A 221 0.73 -5.98 -37.78
C ARG A 221 1.29 -4.56 -37.76
N PRO A 222 1.14 -3.81 -36.64
CA PRO A 222 1.70 -2.47 -36.52
C PRO A 222 3.23 -2.46 -36.60
N ASP A 223 3.78 -1.43 -37.27
CA ASP A 223 5.21 -1.14 -37.31
C ASP A 223 5.70 -0.53 -35.97
N LEU A 224 4.80 0.16 -35.32
CA LEU A 224 5.00 0.86 -34.05
C LEU A 224 3.78 0.70 -33.16
N VAL A 225 3.98 0.54 -31.86
CA VAL A 225 2.91 0.52 -30.84
C VAL A 225 3.14 1.69 -29.88
N ILE A 226 2.06 2.43 -29.58
CA ILE A 226 2.03 3.57 -28.65
C ILE A 226 1.03 3.28 -27.53
#